data_74991af0dad86d17507ceb26915c786b
#
_entry.id   74991af0dad86d17507ceb26915c786b
#
_cell.length_a   1.000
_cell.length_b   1.000
_cell.length_c   1.000
_cell.angle_alpha   90.00
_cell.angle_beta   90.00
_cell.angle_gamma   90.00
#
_symmetry.space_group_name_H-M   'P 1'
#
loop_
_entity.id
_entity.type
_entity.pdbx_description
1 polymer ?
#
loop_
_entity_poly.entity_id
_entity_poly.type
_entity_poly.pdbx_seq_one_letter_code
_entity_poly.pdbx_strand_id
1 'polypeptide(L)'
;MKGIVIVFSKEEDGKKIGRALERNGFQDAVCCSTGAQALQEASMMDGGIVISSVRLKDMHCSQLREYLPEGVELLVIGSEAMLSDCPPDVMTVSSPIRVFDLVNTVRMMMSRGDRRMGMRAGDSHSQENVRRGKTRSPEDEQAIRKAKQLLMERNRLSEEAAHRYLQKRSMETGRTMAESARMVLVLYENE
;
A
#
# COMPACT_ATOMS: atom_id res chain seq x y z
N MET A 1 -13.40 16.42 -5.69
CA MET A 1 -13.66 14.94 -5.75
C MET A 1 -12.33 14.22 -5.75
N LYS A 2 -12.14 13.20 -4.91
CA LYS A 2 -10.91 12.38 -4.94
C LYS A 2 -10.94 11.46 -6.14
N GLY A 3 -9.87 11.51 -6.96
CA GLY A 3 -9.78 10.75 -8.19
C GLY A 3 -8.54 9.84 -8.25
N ILE A 4 -8.52 8.96 -9.22
CA ILE A 4 -7.34 8.14 -9.57
C ILE A 4 -6.98 8.45 -11.02
N VAL A 5 -5.75 8.88 -11.24
CA VAL A 5 -5.18 9.07 -12.58
C VAL A 5 -4.11 8.01 -12.81
N ILE A 6 -4.16 7.37 -13.95
CA ILE A 6 -3.23 6.32 -14.36
C ILE A 6 -2.45 6.81 -15.56
N VAL A 7 -1.13 6.92 -15.47
CA VAL A 7 -0.30 7.40 -16.57
C VAL A 7 0.87 6.45 -16.85
N PHE A 8 0.85 5.88 -18.04
CA PHE A 8 1.88 4.96 -18.52
C PHE A 8 2.27 5.28 -19.96
N SER A 9 3.55 5.15 -20.28
CA SER A 9 4.05 5.33 -21.65
C SER A 9 3.44 4.34 -22.64
N LYS A 10 3.11 3.12 -22.14
CA LYS A 10 2.38 2.10 -22.89
C LYS A 10 0.93 2.09 -22.41
N GLU A 11 0.03 2.44 -23.30
CA GLU A 11 -1.41 2.52 -23.03
C GLU A 11 -2.00 1.19 -22.52
N GLU A 12 -1.48 0.07 -23.04
CA GLU A 12 -1.91 -1.28 -22.60
C GLU A 12 -1.65 -1.54 -21.11
N ASP A 13 -0.52 -1.07 -20.58
CA ASP A 13 -0.17 -1.27 -19.18
C ASP A 13 -1.08 -0.42 -18.28
N GLY A 14 -1.36 0.82 -18.69
CA GLY A 14 -2.33 1.68 -18.01
C GLY A 14 -3.73 1.05 -17.97
N LYS A 15 -4.21 0.53 -19.12
CA LYS A 15 -5.51 -0.16 -19.23
C LYS A 15 -5.60 -1.43 -18.36
N LYS A 16 -4.50 -2.20 -18.26
CA LYS A 16 -4.46 -3.39 -17.35
C LYS A 16 -4.64 -3.00 -15.89
N ILE A 17 -3.95 -1.93 -15.48
CA ILE A 17 -4.03 -1.40 -14.12
C ILE A 17 -5.43 -0.84 -13.86
N GLY A 18 -5.99 -0.04 -14.79
CA GLY A 18 -7.33 0.49 -14.68
C GLY A 18 -8.38 -0.59 -14.48
N ARG A 19 -8.38 -1.63 -15.33
CA ARG A 19 -9.29 -2.79 -15.20
C ARG A 19 -9.11 -3.54 -13.88
N ALA A 20 -7.88 -3.65 -13.38
CA ALA A 20 -7.63 -4.28 -12.09
C ALA A 20 -8.22 -3.47 -10.94
N LEU A 21 -8.13 -2.15 -10.98
CA LEU A 21 -8.71 -1.25 -9.99
C LEU A 21 -10.24 -1.22 -10.06
N GLU A 22 -10.83 -1.12 -11.26
CA GLU A 22 -12.28 -1.15 -11.46
C GLU A 22 -12.92 -2.41 -10.89
N ARG A 23 -12.33 -3.59 -11.15
CA ARG A 23 -12.79 -4.88 -10.60
C ARG A 23 -12.73 -4.94 -9.06
N ASN A 24 -11.94 -4.08 -8.43
CA ASN A 24 -11.76 -4.01 -6.98
C ASN A 24 -12.44 -2.79 -6.33
N GLY A 25 -13.38 -2.16 -7.06
CA GLY A 25 -14.26 -1.13 -6.53
C GLY A 25 -13.75 0.29 -6.66
N PHE A 26 -12.67 0.53 -7.43
CA PHE A 26 -12.21 1.87 -7.78
C PHE A 26 -12.78 2.23 -9.14
N GLN A 27 -13.93 2.89 -9.13
CA GLN A 27 -14.55 3.44 -10.32
C GLN A 27 -13.95 4.83 -10.61
N ASP A 28 -14.04 5.29 -11.87
CA ASP A 28 -13.59 6.61 -12.30
C ASP A 28 -12.05 6.82 -12.35
N ALA A 29 -11.28 5.76 -12.64
CA ALA A 29 -9.86 5.91 -12.92
C ALA A 29 -9.65 6.46 -14.35
N VAL A 30 -9.01 7.63 -14.46
CA VAL A 30 -8.68 8.26 -15.74
C VAL A 30 -7.33 7.76 -16.25
N CYS A 31 -7.27 7.26 -17.49
CA CYS A 31 -6.03 6.80 -18.10
C CYS A 31 -5.44 7.87 -19.03
N CYS A 32 -4.19 8.23 -18.77
CA CYS A 32 -3.40 9.19 -19.55
C CYS A 32 -2.18 8.52 -20.19
N SER A 33 -1.67 9.10 -21.27
CA SER A 33 -0.47 8.61 -21.97
C SER A 33 0.78 9.48 -21.78
N THR A 34 0.61 10.67 -21.18
CA THR A 34 1.68 11.64 -20.92
C THR A 34 1.55 12.20 -19.49
N GLY A 35 2.68 12.64 -18.92
CA GLY A 35 2.69 13.29 -17.60
C GLY A 35 1.95 14.63 -17.62
N ALA A 36 2.05 15.39 -18.70
CA ALA A 36 1.33 16.65 -18.86
C ALA A 36 -0.19 16.45 -18.76
N GLN A 37 -0.75 15.42 -19.41
CA GLN A 37 -2.16 15.07 -19.30
C GLN A 37 -2.52 14.67 -17.86
N ALA A 38 -1.67 13.86 -17.21
CA ALA A 38 -1.89 13.46 -15.85
C ALA A 38 -1.89 14.64 -14.86
N LEU A 39 -1.03 15.64 -15.07
CA LEU A 39 -1.01 16.87 -14.26
C LEU A 39 -2.28 17.71 -14.48
N GLN A 40 -2.78 17.78 -15.71
CA GLN A 40 -4.03 18.49 -16.02
C GLN A 40 -5.20 17.83 -15.30
N GLU A 41 -5.35 16.51 -15.38
CA GLU A 41 -6.39 15.78 -14.64
C GLU A 41 -6.22 15.92 -13.11
N ALA A 42 -4.98 15.82 -12.62
CA ALA A 42 -4.68 15.97 -11.20
C ALA A 42 -5.04 17.36 -10.67
N SER A 43 -4.91 18.41 -11.48
CA SER A 43 -5.25 19.79 -11.09
C SER A 43 -6.76 20.01 -10.91
N MET A 44 -7.59 19.16 -11.51
CA MET A 44 -9.05 19.21 -11.38
C MET A 44 -9.58 18.42 -10.18
N MET A 45 -8.69 17.71 -9.48
CA MET A 45 -9.04 16.89 -8.30
C MET A 45 -8.75 17.65 -7.01
N ASP A 46 -9.63 17.49 -6.01
CA ASP A 46 -9.41 18.00 -4.64
C ASP A 46 -8.47 17.10 -3.82
N GLY A 47 -7.78 16.18 -4.48
CA GLY A 47 -6.89 15.17 -3.92
C GLY A 47 -7.11 13.82 -4.57
N GLY A 48 -6.22 12.89 -4.28
CA GLY A 48 -6.29 11.55 -4.87
C GLY A 48 -4.92 10.95 -5.14
N ILE A 49 -4.85 10.08 -6.15
CA ILE A 49 -3.64 9.34 -6.46
C ILE A 49 -3.36 9.41 -7.96
N VAL A 50 -2.11 9.69 -8.30
CA VAL A 50 -1.57 9.46 -9.64
C VAL A 50 -0.73 8.20 -9.60
N ILE A 51 -1.05 7.23 -10.46
CA ILE A 51 -0.31 5.97 -10.63
C ILE A 51 0.50 6.07 -11.91
N SER A 52 1.82 6.02 -11.82
CA SER A 52 2.69 6.21 -12.98
C SER A 52 3.78 5.13 -13.12
N SER A 53 4.35 5.02 -14.30
CA SER A 53 5.65 4.36 -14.49
C SER A 53 6.78 5.32 -14.10
N VAL A 54 7.99 4.78 -13.87
CA VAL A 54 9.18 5.58 -13.52
C VAL A 54 9.50 6.61 -14.61
N ARG A 55 9.41 6.21 -15.87
CA ARG A 55 9.65 7.08 -17.05
C ARG A 55 8.39 7.16 -17.89
N LEU A 56 7.93 8.37 -18.13
CA LEU A 56 6.88 8.70 -19.06
C LEU A 56 7.48 9.14 -20.40
N LYS A 57 6.66 9.40 -21.39
CA LYS A 57 7.11 9.87 -22.72
C LYS A 57 7.74 11.27 -22.69
N ASP A 58 7.25 12.09 -21.77
CA ASP A 58 7.51 13.53 -21.68
C ASP A 58 8.25 13.94 -20.38
N MET A 59 8.25 13.11 -19.36
CA MET A 59 8.91 13.43 -18.10
C MET A 59 9.27 12.21 -17.27
N HIS A 60 10.11 12.41 -16.24
CA HIS A 60 10.43 11.41 -15.22
C HIS A 60 9.47 11.53 -14.03
N CYS A 61 9.30 10.44 -13.25
CA CYS A 61 8.43 10.44 -12.07
C CYS A 61 8.81 11.50 -11.03
N SER A 62 10.08 11.87 -10.93
CA SER A 62 10.56 12.95 -10.05
C SER A 62 9.98 14.30 -10.44
N GLN A 63 9.98 14.61 -11.74
CA GLN A 63 9.38 15.83 -12.29
C GLN A 63 7.86 15.82 -12.09
N LEU A 64 7.23 14.67 -12.38
CA LEU A 64 5.79 14.51 -12.15
C LEU A 64 5.44 14.79 -10.69
N ARG A 65 6.23 14.28 -9.74
CA ARG A 65 6.03 14.50 -8.30
C ARG A 65 6.14 15.99 -7.92
N GLU A 66 7.09 16.70 -8.51
CA GLU A 66 7.34 18.13 -8.22
C GLU A 66 6.16 19.02 -8.66
N TYR A 67 5.51 18.67 -9.78
CA TYR A 67 4.41 19.45 -10.34
C TYR A 67 3.02 19.01 -9.87
N LEU A 68 2.91 17.91 -9.11
CA LEU A 68 1.61 17.46 -8.59
C LEU A 68 1.05 18.46 -7.56
N PRO A 69 -0.26 18.75 -7.62
CA PRO A 69 -0.93 19.60 -6.64
C PRO A 69 -0.86 19.04 -5.21
N GLU A 70 -0.95 19.92 -4.23
CA GLU A 70 -1.09 19.51 -2.83
C GLU A 70 -2.33 18.61 -2.65
N GLY A 71 -2.17 17.53 -1.90
CA GLY A 71 -3.26 16.56 -1.65
C GLY A 71 -3.36 15.44 -2.68
N VAL A 72 -2.56 15.49 -3.77
CA VAL A 72 -2.42 14.38 -4.73
C VAL A 72 -1.13 13.61 -4.43
N GLU A 73 -1.27 12.30 -4.18
CA GLU A 73 -0.14 11.42 -3.89
C GLU A 73 0.30 10.70 -5.18
N LEU A 74 1.61 10.40 -5.28
CA LEU A 74 2.17 9.67 -6.41
C LEU A 74 2.50 8.24 -6.00
N LEU A 75 2.00 7.27 -6.80
CA LEU A 75 2.36 5.85 -6.74
C LEU A 75 3.12 5.48 -8.01
N VAL A 76 4.36 5.05 -7.87
CA VAL A 76 5.20 4.67 -9.00
C VAL A 76 5.34 3.16 -9.10
N ILE A 77 5.16 2.64 -10.30
CA ILE A 77 5.26 1.22 -10.62
C ILE A 77 6.43 1.00 -11.56
N GLY A 78 7.32 0.08 -11.22
CA GLY A 78 8.49 -0.25 -12.04
C GLY A 78 9.22 -1.49 -11.57
N SER A 79 10.26 -1.90 -12.31
CA SER A 79 11.18 -2.92 -11.80
C SER A 79 12.00 -2.37 -10.62
N GLU A 80 12.46 -3.23 -9.75
CA GLU A 80 13.23 -2.84 -8.56
C GLU A 80 14.45 -1.97 -8.91
N ALA A 81 15.14 -2.30 -10.00
CA ALA A 81 16.26 -1.52 -10.51
C ALA A 81 15.87 -0.10 -11.00
N MET A 82 14.66 0.08 -11.52
CA MET A 82 14.18 1.40 -11.95
C MET A 82 13.64 2.23 -10.79
N LEU A 83 13.11 1.58 -9.75
CA LEU A 83 12.54 2.25 -8.59
C LEU A 83 13.60 2.86 -7.68
N SER A 84 14.88 2.44 -7.79
CA SER A 84 16.00 3.07 -7.07
C SER A 84 16.23 4.54 -7.47
N ASP A 85 15.80 4.94 -8.66
CA ASP A 85 15.89 6.31 -9.16
C ASP A 85 14.72 7.20 -8.71
N CYS A 86 13.76 6.64 -7.97
CA CYS A 86 12.58 7.38 -7.50
C CYS A 86 12.91 8.18 -6.22
N PRO A 87 12.26 9.35 -6.03
CA PRO A 87 12.38 10.10 -4.79
C PRO A 87 11.91 9.28 -3.59
N PRO A 88 12.53 9.44 -2.41
CA PRO A 88 12.21 8.64 -1.21
C PRO A 88 10.83 8.91 -0.62
N ASP A 89 10.21 10.03 -0.96
CA ASP A 89 8.87 10.44 -0.52
C ASP A 89 7.74 9.89 -1.40
N VAL A 90 8.09 9.17 -2.47
CA VAL A 90 7.13 8.58 -3.40
C VAL A 90 6.86 7.13 -3.03
N MET A 91 5.57 6.74 -3.02
CA MET A 91 5.20 5.35 -2.84
C MET A 91 5.53 4.54 -4.08
N THR A 92 6.15 3.38 -3.90
CA THR A 92 6.57 2.51 -5.00
C THR A 92 6.01 1.10 -4.88
N VAL A 93 5.72 0.48 -6.01
CA VAL A 93 5.33 -0.94 -6.14
C VAL A 93 6.18 -1.60 -7.21
N SER A 94 6.87 -2.68 -6.84
CA SER A 94 7.75 -3.41 -7.76
C SER A 94 6.96 -4.29 -8.74
N SER A 95 7.43 -4.35 -9.98
CA SER A 95 6.95 -5.27 -11.01
C SER A 95 7.73 -6.60 -10.93
N PRO A 96 7.09 -7.79 -11.11
CA PRO A 96 5.70 -8.01 -11.53
C PRO A 96 4.66 -7.71 -10.45
N ILE A 97 3.62 -6.94 -10.84
CA ILE A 97 2.62 -6.45 -9.91
C ILE A 97 1.61 -7.55 -9.57
N ARG A 98 1.40 -7.78 -8.30
CA ARG A 98 0.23 -8.54 -7.83
C ARG A 98 -0.93 -7.58 -7.65
N VAL A 99 -2.08 -7.91 -8.24
CA VAL A 99 -3.29 -7.07 -8.16
C VAL A 99 -3.66 -6.75 -6.71
N PHE A 100 -3.50 -7.72 -5.82
CA PHE A 100 -3.75 -7.55 -4.39
C PHE A 100 -2.87 -6.47 -3.74
N ASP A 101 -1.58 -6.45 -4.05
CA ASP A 101 -0.62 -5.47 -3.50
C ASP A 101 -0.94 -4.07 -4.02
N LEU A 102 -1.24 -3.94 -5.32
CA LEU A 102 -1.66 -2.69 -5.93
C LEU A 102 -2.93 -2.13 -5.26
N VAL A 103 -3.98 -2.94 -5.18
CA VAL A 103 -5.28 -2.57 -4.60
C VAL A 103 -5.14 -2.14 -3.14
N ASN A 104 -4.36 -2.89 -2.35
CA ASN A 104 -4.13 -2.53 -0.94
C ASN A 104 -3.33 -1.24 -0.80
N THR A 105 -2.32 -1.02 -1.64
CA THR A 105 -1.54 0.22 -1.63
C THR A 105 -2.42 1.41 -1.98
N VAL A 106 -3.21 1.32 -3.05
CA VAL A 106 -4.15 2.38 -3.45
C VAL A 106 -5.16 2.67 -2.34
N ARG A 107 -5.75 1.63 -1.74
CA ARG A 107 -6.72 1.78 -0.63
C ARG A 107 -6.10 2.45 0.59
N MET A 108 -4.86 2.09 0.93
CA MET A 108 -4.11 2.71 2.02
C MET A 108 -3.84 4.18 1.76
N MET A 109 -3.41 4.55 0.55
CA MET A 109 -3.12 5.93 0.16
C MET A 109 -4.39 6.78 0.16
N MET A 110 -5.49 6.29 -0.40
CA MET A 110 -6.79 6.99 -0.38
C MET A 110 -7.27 7.28 1.05
N SER A 111 -7.05 6.34 1.99
CA SER A 111 -7.42 6.52 3.40
C SER A 111 -6.56 7.55 4.13
N ARG A 112 -5.30 7.75 3.71
CA ARG A 112 -4.42 8.79 4.27
C ARG A 112 -4.85 10.19 3.87
N GLY A 113 -5.30 10.36 2.64
CA GLY A 113 -5.80 11.64 2.15
C GLY A 113 -6.99 12.18 2.97
N ASP A 114 -7.84 11.29 3.53
CA ASP A 114 -8.97 11.70 4.40
C ASP A 114 -8.52 12.28 5.74
N ARG A 115 -7.42 11.81 6.28
CA ARG A 115 -6.88 12.28 7.58
C ARG A 115 -6.20 13.65 7.47
N ARG A 116 -5.63 14.01 6.31
CA ARG A 116 -4.96 15.30 6.11
C ARG A 116 -5.94 16.48 5.96
N MET A 117 -7.16 16.23 5.50
CA MET A 117 -8.19 17.27 5.46
C MET A 117 -8.81 17.59 6.83
N GLY A 118 -8.67 16.72 7.84
CA GLY A 118 -9.21 16.92 9.20
C GLY A 118 -8.26 17.57 10.20
N MET A 119 -6.98 17.79 9.86
CA MET A 119 -5.99 18.34 10.80
C MET A 119 -5.27 19.56 10.21
N ARG A 120 -5.95 20.70 10.16
CA ARG A 120 -5.30 22.00 10.28
C ARG A 120 -5.32 22.39 11.76
N ALA A 121 -4.27 22.04 12.48
CA ALA A 121 -3.61 22.74 13.60
C ALA A 121 -2.86 21.76 14.51
N GLY A 122 -1.56 21.96 14.63
CA GLY A 122 -0.76 21.53 15.79
C GLY A 122 -0.20 20.11 15.72
N ASP A 123 0.99 19.94 15.33
CA ASP A 123 2.19 19.46 16.01
C ASP A 123 3.18 18.80 15.05
N SER A 124 4.27 19.52 14.87
CA SER A 124 5.54 18.99 14.40
C SER A 124 6.11 18.07 15.49
N HIS A 125 6.18 16.76 15.24
CA HIS A 125 7.26 15.86 15.65
C HIS A 125 6.92 14.42 15.25
N SER A 126 7.73 13.89 14.35
CA SER A 126 8.15 12.49 14.27
C SER A 126 8.30 12.02 12.84
N GLN A 127 9.37 12.48 12.20
CA GLN A 127 10.05 11.67 11.19
C GLN A 127 10.77 10.56 11.94
N GLU A 128 10.21 9.36 11.91
CA GLU A 128 10.89 8.07 12.04
C GLU A 128 9.83 7.01 12.30
N ASN A 129 9.43 6.31 11.28
CA ASN A 129 8.92 4.94 11.31
C ASN A 129 7.95 4.62 10.15
N VAL A 130 8.42 4.70 8.90
CA VAL A 130 7.66 4.19 7.73
C VAL A 130 8.03 2.73 7.43
N ARG A 131 8.31 1.95 8.46
CA ARG A 131 8.46 0.49 8.38
C ARG A 131 7.69 -0.24 9.49
N ARG A 132 6.44 0.17 9.78
CA ARG A 132 5.56 -0.66 10.61
C ARG A 132 4.14 -0.59 10.07
N GLY A 133 3.70 -1.74 9.57
CA GLY A 133 2.35 -2.00 9.17
C GLY A 133 1.32 -1.57 10.20
N LYS A 134 0.07 -1.37 9.69
CA LYS A 134 -1.20 -1.27 10.41
C LYS A 134 -1.01 -1.28 11.92
N THR A 135 -1.32 -0.17 12.59
CA THR A 135 -1.57 -0.20 14.04
C THR A 135 -2.54 -1.35 14.31
N ARG A 136 -1.99 -2.44 14.85
CA ARG A 136 -2.76 -3.61 15.25
C ARG A 136 -3.75 -3.13 16.31
N SER A 137 -5.00 -3.57 16.19
CA SER A 137 -5.94 -3.32 17.27
C SER A 137 -5.40 -3.97 18.56
N PRO A 138 -5.72 -3.46 19.73
CA PRO A 138 -5.33 -4.10 21.00
C PRO A 138 -5.74 -5.58 21.05
N GLU A 139 -6.85 -5.92 20.42
CA GLU A 139 -7.36 -7.29 20.29
C GLU A 139 -6.48 -8.17 19.38
N ASP A 140 -5.94 -7.61 18.28
CA ASP A 140 -5.03 -8.31 17.39
C ASP A 140 -3.69 -8.60 18.06
N GLU A 141 -3.19 -7.67 18.86
CA GLU A 141 -1.95 -7.88 19.64
C GLU A 141 -2.15 -8.93 20.72
N GLN A 142 -3.29 -8.93 21.39
CA GLN A 142 -3.63 -9.95 22.38
C GLN A 142 -3.74 -11.34 21.75
N ALA A 143 -4.39 -11.46 20.59
CA ALA A 143 -4.49 -12.73 19.87
C ALA A 143 -3.11 -13.27 19.47
N ILE A 144 -2.22 -12.41 18.95
CA ILE A 144 -0.85 -12.81 18.60
C ILE A 144 -0.05 -13.22 19.85
N ARG A 145 -0.18 -12.49 20.95
CA ARG A 145 0.52 -12.80 22.22
C ARG A 145 0.07 -14.14 22.78
N LYS A 146 -1.25 -14.38 22.85
CA LYS A 146 -1.83 -15.65 23.32
C LYS A 146 -1.40 -16.83 22.44
N ALA A 147 -1.43 -16.68 21.11
CA ALA A 147 -1.00 -17.73 20.19
C ALA A 147 0.50 -18.03 20.31
N LYS A 148 1.36 -17.02 20.50
CA LYS A 148 2.79 -17.24 20.75
C LYS A 148 3.00 -18.00 22.06
N GLN A 149 2.34 -17.59 23.14
CA GLN A 149 2.45 -18.27 24.43
C GLN A 149 2.04 -19.74 24.32
N LEU A 150 0.92 -20.02 23.68
CA LEU A 150 0.43 -21.39 23.46
C LEU A 150 1.39 -22.25 22.64
N LEU A 151 2.00 -21.69 21.58
CA LEU A 151 3.03 -22.37 20.78
C LEU A 151 4.32 -22.64 21.60
N MET A 152 4.70 -21.71 22.48
CA MET A 152 5.84 -21.88 23.38
C MET A 152 5.58 -23.00 24.40
N GLU A 153 4.40 -23.05 25.00
CA GLU A 153 4.02 -24.03 26.04
C GLU A 153 3.87 -25.43 25.46
N ARG A 154 3.11 -25.57 24.37
CA ARG A 154 2.81 -26.89 23.77
C ARG A 154 3.93 -27.44 22.89
N ASN A 155 4.54 -26.59 22.07
CA ASN A 155 5.54 -27.04 21.09
C ASN A 155 6.98 -26.79 21.58
N ARG A 156 7.19 -26.28 22.80
CA ARG A 156 8.49 -25.94 23.39
C ARG A 156 9.32 -25.02 22.47
N LEU A 157 8.66 -24.11 21.76
CA LEU A 157 9.31 -23.17 20.87
C LEU A 157 9.82 -21.95 21.66
N SER A 158 10.92 -21.37 21.19
CA SER A 158 11.31 -20.03 21.65
C SER A 158 10.32 -18.96 21.15
N GLU A 159 10.28 -17.79 21.79
CA GLU A 159 9.42 -16.70 21.36
C GLU A 159 9.67 -16.30 19.89
N GLU A 160 10.95 -16.28 19.46
CA GLU A 160 11.31 -16.01 18.08
C GLU A 160 10.79 -17.09 17.12
N ALA A 161 10.89 -18.36 17.51
CA ALA A 161 10.41 -19.48 16.70
C ALA A 161 8.88 -19.46 16.58
N ALA A 162 8.17 -19.15 17.65
CA ALA A 162 6.72 -18.98 17.67
C ALA A 162 6.29 -17.79 16.78
N HIS A 163 7.03 -16.68 16.83
CA HIS A 163 6.78 -15.53 15.98
C HIS A 163 6.99 -15.87 14.49
N ARG A 164 8.10 -16.54 14.15
CA ARG A 164 8.39 -16.99 12.77
C ARG A 164 7.34 -17.98 12.26
N TYR A 165 6.85 -18.87 13.13
CA TYR A 165 5.77 -19.80 12.79
C TYR A 165 4.50 -19.07 12.38
N LEU A 166 4.03 -18.10 13.19
CA LEU A 166 2.85 -17.29 12.87
C LEU A 166 3.05 -16.48 11.60
N GLN A 167 4.25 -15.91 11.41
CA GLN A 167 4.60 -15.15 10.21
C GLN A 167 4.57 -16.04 8.97
N LYS A 168 5.19 -17.20 9.01
CA LYS A 168 5.20 -18.17 7.91
C LYS A 168 3.77 -18.61 7.55
N ARG A 169 2.95 -18.90 8.56
CA ARG A 169 1.55 -19.29 8.40
C ARG A 169 0.72 -18.16 7.76
N SER A 170 0.95 -16.93 8.15
CA SER A 170 0.28 -15.77 7.56
C SER A 170 0.66 -15.59 6.08
N MET A 171 1.92 -15.82 5.72
CA MET A 171 2.39 -15.75 4.34
C MET A 171 1.84 -16.91 3.47
N GLU A 172 1.81 -18.13 4.01
CA GLU A 172 1.28 -19.30 3.30
C GLU A 172 -0.23 -19.21 3.04
N THR A 173 -0.98 -18.65 4.00
CA THR A 173 -2.44 -18.55 3.91
C THR A 173 -2.93 -17.24 3.29
N GLY A 174 -2.04 -16.28 3.03
CA GLY A 174 -2.39 -14.93 2.55
C GLY A 174 -3.22 -14.11 3.54
N ARG A 175 -3.21 -14.47 4.83
CA ARG A 175 -3.96 -13.83 5.91
C ARG A 175 -3.06 -12.94 6.75
N THR A 176 -3.66 -12.08 7.58
CA THR A 176 -2.90 -11.28 8.54
C THR A 176 -2.33 -12.18 9.64
N MET A 177 -1.27 -11.72 10.31
CA MET A 177 -0.70 -12.45 11.45
C MET A 177 -1.72 -12.63 12.59
N ALA A 178 -2.61 -11.67 12.81
CA ALA A 178 -3.67 -11.75 13.82
C ALA A 178 -4.72 -12.82 13.47
N GLU A 179 -5.15 -12.91 12.21
CA GLU A 179 -6.05 -13.97 11.76
C GLU A 179 -5.40 -15.34 11.86
N SER A 180 -4.13 -15.47 11.49
CA SER A 180 -3.36 -16.71 11.65
C SER A 180 -3.20 -17.10 13.12
N ALA A 181 -3.01 -16.12 14.01
CA ALA A 181 -2.97 -16.34 15.45
C ALA A 181 -4.31 -16.85 15.99
N ARG A 182 -5.44 -16.26 15.59
CA ARG A 182 -6.78 -16.73 15.97
C ARG A 182 -7.05 -18.15 15.49
N MET A 183 -6.62 -18.50 14.28
CA MET A 183 -6.74 -19.89 13.77
C MET A 183 -5.93 -20.87 14.63
N VAL A 184 -4.72 -20.49 15.02
CA VAL A 184 -3.89 -21.32 15.90
C VAL A 184 -4.58 -21.52 17.27
N LEU A 185 -5.15 -20.46 17.86
CA LEU A 185 -5.88 -20.55 19.12
C LEU A 185 -7.06 -21.51 19.02
N VAL A 186 -7.88 -21.39 17.98
CA VAL A 186 -9.06 -22.27 17.75
C VAL A 186 -8.65 -23.73 17.57
N LEU A 187 -7.55 -24.01 16.87
CA LEU A 187 -7.06 -25.37 16.65
C LEU A 187 -6.62 -26.06 17.94
N TYR A 188 -6.04 -25.29 18.86
CA TYR A 188 -5.50 -25.81 20.11
C TYR A 188 -6.46 -25.72 21.32
N GLU A 189 -7.56 -24.94 21.22
CA GLU A 189 -8.63 -24.91 22.22
C GLU A 189 -9.59 -26.11 22.09
N ASN A 190 -9.58 -26.80 20.93
CA ASN A 190 -10.45 -27.95 20.64
C ASN A 190 -9.76 -29.32 20.85
N GLU A 191 -8.56 -29.36 21.40
CA GLU A 191 -7.84 -30.56 21.86
C GLU A 191 -7.75 -30.58 23.41
#